data_b59b1a2c937e0f38ce1af4cb7ee2d22d
#
_entry.id   b59b1a2c937e0f38ce1af4cb7ee2d22d
#
_cell.length_a   1.000
_cell.length_b   1.000
_cell.length_c   1.000
_cell.angle_alpha   90.00
_cell.angle_beta   90.00
_cell.angle_gamma   90.00
#
_symmetry.space_group_name_H-M   'P 1'
#
loop_
_entity.id
_entity.type
_entity.pdbx_description
1 polymer ?
#
loop_
_entity_poly.entity_id
_entity_poly.type
_entity_poly.pdbx_seq_one_letter_code
_entity_poly.pdbx_strand_id
1 'polypeptide(L)'
;LTLMPDKYNYLKIENVFQGSVYGEDSLFSLEVSIATKQPAVLSDFFIKALREMEADLVGEITVLILDPTRKQLESVAGRKEITDKILVGLNEYLEREGMRPNIDFAYIINVNIV
;
A
#
# COMPACT_ATOMS: atom_id res chain seq x y z
N LEU A 1 -3.25 -9.82 34.37
CA LEU A 1 -2.85 -8.76 33.45
C LEU A 1 -3.69 -8.85 32.20
N THR A 2 -4.40 -7.77 31.91
CA THR A 2 -5.23 -7.72 30.71
C THR A 2 -4.41 -7.16 29.55
N LEU A 3 -4.18 -7.96 28.52
CA LEU A 3 -3.54 -7.50 27.32
C LEU A 3 -4.58 -6.83 26.43
N MET A 4 -4.26 -5.68 25.89
CA MET A 4 -5.12 -5.04 24.90
C MET A 4 -5.12 -5.88 23.63
N PRO A 5 -6.29 -6.19 23.07
CA PRO A 5 -6.35 -6.93 21.83
C PRO A 5 -5.75 -6.11 20.68
N ASP A 6 -5.21 -6.79 19.70
CA ASP A 6 -4.78 -6.15 18.48
C ASP A 6 -5.98 -5.57 17.73
N LYS A 7 -5.77 -4.43 17.14
CA LYS A 7 -6.78 -3.73 16.35
C LYS A 7 -6.26 -3.56 14.93
N TYR A 8 -7.10 -3.91 13.97
CA TYR A 8 -6.84 -3.53 12.57
C TYR A 8 -7.16 -2.06 12.39
N ASN A 9 -6.24 -1.36 11.77
CA ASN A 9 -6.44 0.02 11.40
C ASN A 9 -5.97 0.21 9.96
N TYR A 10 -6.70 1.02 9.21
CA TYR A 10 -6.50 1.17 7.78
C TYR A 10 -6.18 2.62 7.42
N LEU A 11 -5.34 2.78 6.42
CA LEU A 11 -5.10 4.07 5.80
C LEU A 11 -5.32 3.91 4.30
N LYS A 12 -6.38 4.51 3.78
CA LYS A 12 -6.56 4.64 2.35
C LYS A 12 -5.70 5.80 1.88
N ILE A 13 -4.78 5.52 0.96
CA ILE A 13 -3.92 6.55 0.40
C ILE A 13 -4.77 7.47 -0.48
N GLU A 14 -4.78 8.77 -0.17
CA GLU A 14 -5.58 9.77 -0.87
C GLU A 14 -4.92 10.17 -2.19
N ASN A 15 -4.78 9.18 -3.10
CA ASN A 15 -4.17 9.38 -4.39
C ASN A 15 -4.65 8.29 -5.35
N VAL A 16 -4.99 8.68 -6.57
CA VAL A 16 -5.26 7.73 -7.63
C VAL A 16 -3.98 7.54 -8.42
N PHE A 17 -3.45 6.32 -8.42
CA PHE A 17 -2.23 5.99 -9.15
C PHE A 17 -2.61 5.67 -10.59
N GLN A 18 -1.92 6.30 -11.54
CA GLN A 18 -2.22 6.16 -12.96
C GLN A 18 -0.93 5.93 -13.75
N GLY A 19 -1.05 5.20 -14.84
CA GLY A 19 0.08 4.95 -15.71
C GLY A 19 -0.28 4.09 -16.89
N SER A 20 0.75 3.70 -17.64
CA SER A 20 0.58 2.85 -18.83
C SER A 20 0.63 1.38 -18.43
N VAL A 21 -0.21 0.57 -19.07
CA VAL A 21 -0.16 -0.88 -18.96
C VAL A 21 0.98 -1.37 -19.85
N TYR A 22 1.85 -2.20 -19.27
CA TYR A 22 3.04 -2.70 -19.99
C TYR A 22 2.64 -3.44 -21.27
N GLY A 23 3.27 -3.06 -22.37
CA GLY A 23 3.09 -3.71 -23.66
C GLY A 23 1.79 -3.35 -24.40
N GLU A 24 1.05 -2.34 -23.94
CA GLU A 24 -0.22 -1.92 -24.53
C GLU A 24 -0.31 -0.40 -24.60
N ASP A 25 -1.30 0.09 -25.36
CA ASP A 25 -1.64 1.50 -25.40
C ASP A 25 -2.68 1.87 -24.33
N SER A 26 -2.99 0.95 -23.44
CA SER A 26 -3.97 1.15 -22.38
C SER A 26 -3.39 1.87 -21.20
N LEU A 27 -4.23 2.60 -20.48
CA LEU A 27 -3.88 3.27 -19.24
C LEU A 27 -4.60 2.58 -18.09
N PHE A 28 -3.93 2.50 -16.95
CA PHE A 28 -4.56 1.99 -15.73
C PHE A 28 -4.74 3.10 -14.71
N SER A 29 -5.71 2.91 -13.83
CA SER A 29 -5.82 3.66 -12.59
C SER A 29 -6.14 2.69 -11.45
N LEU A 30 -5.63 2.98 -10.27
CA LEU A 30 -5.93 2.20 -9.07
C LEU A 30 -5.70 3.05 -7.82
N GLU A 31 -6.25 2.58 -6.71
CA GLU A 31 -6.01 3.16 -5.40
C GLU A 31 -5.40 2.09 -4.49
N VAL A 32 -4.70 2.54 -3.45
CA VAL A 32 -4.01 1.67 -2.51
C VAL A 32 -4.50 1.96 -1.09
N SER A 33 -4.74 0.90 -0.34
CA SER A 33 -5.00 0.97 1.09
C SER A 33 -3.99 0.10 1.81
N ILE A 34 -3.53 0.55 2.97
CA ILE A 34 -2.60 -0.21 3.81
C ILE A 34 -3.22 -0.41 5.18
N ALA A 35 -2.77 -1.44 5.87
CA ALA A 35 -3.31 -1.78 7.18
C ALA A 35 -2.21 -2.23 8.13
N THR A 36 -2.43 -1.96 9.40
CA THR A 36 -1.60 -2.47 10.49
C THR A 36 -2.46 -3.24 11.47
N LYS A 37 -1.88 -4.22 12.14
CA LYS A 37 -2.53 -4.97 13.20
C LYS A 37 -1.67 -4.90 14.45
N GLN A 38 -2.05 -4.05 15.38
CA GLN A 38 -1.29 -3.77 16.59
C GLN A 38 -2.26 -3.52 17.75
N PRO A 39 -1.77 -3.55 19.00
CA PRO A 39 -2.60 -3.08 20.12
C PRO A 39 -3.18 -1.69 19.83
N ALA A 40 -4.44 -1.47 20.23
CA ALA A 40 -5.25 -0.33 19.76
C ALA A 40 -4.53 1.01 19.80
N VAL A 41 -3.87 1.36 20.90
CA VAL A 41 -3.17 2.66 21.05
C VAL A 41 -2.02 2.76 20.05
N LEU A 42 -1.22 1.70 19.91
CA LEU A 42 -0.09 1.70 18.97
C LEU A 42 -0.57 1.75 17.53
N SER A 43 -1.67 1.06 17.24
CA SER A 43 -2.27 1.06 15.91
C SER A 43 -2.72 2.48 15.51
N ASP A 44 -3.38 3.18 16.41
CA ASP A 44 -3.84 4.56 16.16
C ASP A 44 -2.68 5.52 15.95
N PHE A 45 -1.65 5.44 16.77
CA PHE A 45 -0.44 6.26 16.61
C PHE A 45 0.29 5.97 15.31
N PHE A 46 0.38 4.70 14.94
CA PHE A 46 1.06 4.30 13.71
C PHE A 46 0.35 4.86 12.48
N ILE A 47 -0.98 4.72 12.41
CA ILE A 47 -1.76 5.24 11.29
C ILE A 47 -1.64 6.76 11.21
N LYS A 48 -1.66 7.45 12.36
CA LYS A 48 -1.48 8.91 12.39
C LYS A 48 -0.11 9.30 11.82
N ALA A 49 0.94 8.59 12.21
CA ALA A 49 2.29 8.84 11.70
C ALA A 49 2.37 8.60 10.18
N LEU A 50 1.76 7.54 9.68
CA LEU A 50 1.71 7.26 8.24
C LEU A 50 0.96 8.36 7.49
N ARG A 51 -0.13 8.86 8.04
CA ARG A 51 -0.89 9.95 7.40
C ARG A 51 -0.07 11.22 7.29
N GLU A 52 0.76 11.50 8.27
CA GLU A 52 1.64 12.67 8.25
C GLU A 52 2.74 12.56 7.18
N MET A 53 3.10 11.35 6.75
CA MET A 53 4.09 11.11 5.70
C MET A 53 3.47 10.59 4.41
N GLU A 54 2.16 10.81 4.21
CA GLU A 54 1.43 10.24 3.08
C GLU A 54 2.02 10.62 1.72
N ALA A 55 2.49 11.86 1.57
CA ALA A 55 3.11 12.30 0.31
C ALA A 55 4.33 11.46 -0.05
N ASP A 56 5.15 11.12 0.96
CA ASP A 56 6.31 10.26 0.75
C ASP A 56 5.89 8.83 0.39
N LEU A 57 4.83 8.33 1.04
CA LEU A 57 4.29 7.01 0.73
C LEU A 57 3.78 6.94 -0.72
N VAL A 58 3.11 8.00 -1.18
CA VAL A 58 2.67 8.11 -2.58
C VAL A 58 3.85 8.00 -3.54
N GLY A 59 4.93 8.71 -3.25
CA GLY A 59 6.15 8.64 -4.06
C GLY A 59 6.74 7.24 -4.12
N GLU A 60 6.83 6.56 -2.98
CA GLU A 60 7.35 5.20 -2.90
C GLU A 60 6.45 4.21 -3.65
N ILE A 61 5.14 4.29 -3.48
CA ILE A 61 4.19 3.41 -4.16
C ILE A 61 4.26 3.62 -5.68
N THR A 62 4.36 4.86 -6.13
CA THR A 62 4.44 5.17 -7.56
C THR A 62 5.58 4.42 -8.25
N VAL A 63 6.74 4.35 -7.59
CA VAL A 63 7.90 3.61 -8.12
C VAL A 63 7.65 2.10 -8.11
N LEU A 64 6.99 1.60 -7.06
CA LEU A 64 6.76 0.16 -6.88
C LEU A 64 5.77 -0.43 -7.88
N ILE A 65 4.86 0.39 -8.43
CA ILE A 65 3.84 -0.07 -9.38
C ILE A 65 4.07 0.39 -10.82
N LEU A 66 5.34 0.70 -11.16
CA LEU A 66 5.69 1.07 -12.54
C LEU A 66 5.47 -0.11 -13.49
N ASP A 67 4.90 0.21 -14.65
CA ASP A 67 4.75 -0.73 -15.77
C ASP A 67 4.09 -2.07 -15.42
N PRO A 68 2.92 -2.06 -14.75
CA PRO A 68 2.21 -3.31 -14.50
C PRO A 68 1.64 -3.88 -15.79
N THR A 69 1.61 -5.22 -15.88
CA THR A 69 0.95 -5.89 -17.00
C THR A 69 -0.56 -5.97 -16.75
N ARG A 70 -1.33 -6.18 -17.83
CA ARG A 70 -2.77 -6.42 -17.71
C ARG A 70 -3.06 -7.60 -16.79
N LYS A 71 -2.29 -8.67 -16.93
CA LYS A 71 -2.45 -9.86 -16.10
C LYS A 71 -2.23 -9.55 -14.61
N GLN A 72 -1.24 -8.74 -14.28
CA GLN A 72 -1.01 -8.33 -12.89
C GLN A 72 -2.17 -7.51 -12.33
N LEU A 73 -2.81 -6.69 -13.17
CA LEU A 73 -3.92 -5.86 -12.73
C LEU A 73 -5.24 -6.61 -12.65
N GLU A 74 -5.44 -7.64 -13.47
CA GLU A 74 -6.73 -8.32 -13.58
C GLU A 74 -6.82 -9.66 -12.83
N SER A 75 -5.70 -10.34 -12.59
CA SER A 75 -5.73 -11.64 -11.90
C SER A 75 -5.50 -11.48 -10.40
N VAL A 76 -6.06 -12.40 -9.62
CA VAL A 76 -5.86 -12.44 -8.17
C VAL A 76 -4.37 -12.62 -7.85
N ALA A 77 -3.71 -13.57 -8.50
CA ALA A 77 -2.29 -13.82 -8.30
C ALA A 77 -1.43 -12.62 -8.69
N GLY A 78 -1.76 -11.96 -9.79
CA GLY A 78 -1.04 -10.79 -10.26
C GLY A 78 -1.19 -9.60 -9.31
N ARG A 79 -2.39 -9.36 -8.81
CA ARG A 79 -2.63 -8.30 -7.82
C ARG A 79 -1.88 -8.58 -6.52
N LYS A 80 -1.79 -9.85 -6.13
CA LYS A 80 -1.00 -10.23 -4.96
C LYS A 80 0.48 -9.92 -5.15
N GLU A 81 1.03 -10.15 -6.34
CA GLU A 81 2.41 -9.77 -6.64
C GLU A 81 2.64 -8.27 -6.41
N ILE A 82 1.71 -7.45 -6.88
CA ILE A 82 1.80 -5.99 -6.71
C ILE A 82 1.67 -5.60 -5.24
N THR A 83 0.69 -6.14 -4.53
CA THR A 83 0.49 -5.81 -3.11
C THR A 83 1.63 -6.30 -2.23
N ASP A 84 2.21 -7.47 -2.51
CA ASP A 84 3.38 -7.96 -1.79
C ASP A 84 4.58 -7.02 -2.02
N LYS A 85 4.75 -6.54 -3.24
CA LYS A 85 5.81 -5.60 -3.58
C LYS A 85 5.65 -4.26 -2.86
N ILE A 86 4.42 -3.75 -2.80
CA ILE A 86 4.09 -2.54 -2.06
C ILE A 86 4.39 -2.74 -0.58
N LEU A 87 3.95 -3.85 0.00
CA LEU A 87 4.13 -4.15 1.41
C LEU A 87 5.60 -4.18 1.80
N VAL A 88 6.42 -4.92 1.04
CA VAL A 88 7.86 -5.01 1.30
C VAL A 88 8.53 -3.65 1.11
N GLY A 89 8.21 -2.97 0.01
CA GLY A 89 8.84 -1.69 -0.31
C GLY A 89 8.51 -0.59 0.70
N LEU A 90 7.27 -0.52 1.16
CA LEU A 90 6.88 0.48 2.16
C LEU A 90 7.52 0.19 3.52
N ASN A 91 7.57 -1.08 3.94
CA ASN A 91 8.23 -1.43 5.19
C ASN A 91 9.73 -1.15 5.15
N GLU A 92 10.40 -1.38 4.03
CA GLU A 92 11.80 -1.01 3.84
C GLU A 92 11.99 0.51 3.94
N TYR A 93 11.07 1.27 3.35
CA TYR A 93 11.08 2.72 3.45
C TYR A 93 10.96 3.17 4.92
N LEU A 94 10.02 2.59 5.67
CA LEU A 94 9.84 2.92 7.08
C LEU A 94 11.12 2.64 7.89
N GLU A 95 11.79 1.52 7.63
CA GLU A 95 13.06 1.21 8.28
C GLU A 95 14.13 2.25 7.97
N ARG A 96 14.24 2.68 6.71
CA ARG A 96 15.19 3.73 6.33
C ARG A 96 14.93 5.04 7.05
N GLU A 97 13.66 5.32 7.35
CA GLU A 97 13.26 6.54 8.07
C GLU A 97 13.28 6.36 9.59
N GLY A 98 13.78 5.25 10.10
CA GLY A 98 13.90 5.00 11.53
C GLY A 98 12.58 4.61 12.19
N MET A 99 11.59 4.19 11.43
CA MET A 99 10.30 3.72 11.94
C MET A 99 10.23 2.20 11.90
N ARG A 100 9.36 1.65 12.76
CA ARG A 100 9.11 0.20 12.74
C ARG A 100 8.34 -0.19 11.48
N PRO A 101 8.70 -1.31 10.84
CA PRO A 101 8.03 -1.76 9.62
C PRO A 101 6.73 -2.51 9.95
N ASN A 102 5.76 -1.82 10.49
CA ASN A 102 4.53 -2.39 11.03
C ASN A 102 3.34 -2.33 10.07
N ILE A 103 3.56 -2.20 8.78
CA ILE A 103 2.49 -2.38 7.79
C ILE A 103 2.32 -3.87 7.57
N ASP A 104 1.15 -4.39 7.91
CA ASP A 104 0.85 -5.83 7.83
C ASP A 104 0.18 -6.23 6.53
N PHE A 105 -0.57 -5.32 5.91
CA PHE A 105 -1.32 -5.60 4.69
C PHE A 105 -1.30 -4.42 3.74
N ALA A 106 -1.33 -4.73 2.45
CA ALA A 106 -1.52 -3.75 1.39
C ALA A 106 -2.61 -4.27 0.45
N TYR A 107 -3.46 -3.37 -0.03
CA TYR A 107 -4.59 -3.70 -0.90
C TYR A 107 -4.63 -2.76 -2.09
N ILE A 108 -4.99 -3.30 -3.24
CA ILE A 108 -5.31 -2.51 -4.42
C ILE A 108 -6.82 -2.49 -4.56
N ILE A 109 -7.39 -1.34 -4.75
CA ILE A 109 -8.82 -1.13 -4.92
C ILE A 109 -9.10 -0.25 -6.12
N ASN A 110 -10.33 -0.34 -6.63
CA ASN A 110 -10.81 0.51 -7.74
C ASN A 110 -9.90 0.48 -8.97
N VAL A 111 -9.53 -0.72 -9.40
CA VAL A 111 -8.68 -0.90 -10.59
C VAL A 111 -9.51 -0.69 -11.86
N ASN A 112 -9.05 0.20 -12.73
CA ASN A 112 -9.64 0.44 -14.04
C ASN A 112 -8.56 0.42 -15.12
N ILE A 113 -8.92 -0.11 -16.26
CA ILE A 113 -8.06 -0.09 -17.46
C ILE A 113 -8.88 0.50 -18.59
N VAL A 114 -8.33 1.50 -19.24
CA VAL A 114 -8.99 2.19 -20.38
C VAL A 114 -8.17 2.07 -21.63
#